data_d7aeb32a92e1eb47937b4b353b41f11d
#
_entry.id   d7aeb32a92e1eb47937b4b353b41f11d
#
_cell.length_a   1.000
_cell.length_b   1.000
_cell.length_c   1.000
_cell.angle_alpha   90.00
_cell.angle_beta   90.00
_cell.angle_gamma   90.00
#
_symmetry.space_group_name_H-M   'P 1'
#
loop_
_entity.id
_entity.type
_entity.pdbx_description
1 polymer ?
#
loop_
_entity_poly.entity_id
_entity_poly.type
_entity_poly.pdbx_seq_one_letter_code
_entity_poly.pdbx_strand_id
1 'polypeptide(L)'
;MKLSYFIQPVHPFDKDYRRCLEEDMQSIILADRLGYGEALVGEHFTDLVEPITSTLMFLARLIPETKDIKLGSGVVNLPVYHPAMLAGHVAMMDHLCDGRFIWGIGPGGQPSDIEAFGNREIDRNAKMVEVFDQIMEIWWGEAPYDTKGEFFSISTMATYMPEIGQGIAPKPLHKPHPPVVVTATNPHAAGITLAAERDWHPISCQYVQAHWIATHLPKYLEGLRNAGRPENPLGWRVAKLIFVADDAATAERYARSTDGPYGHYFFNLMTKLGARGRNALFAAYPDQPEDQITVEQSVRTQVIAGTVDDVVDQILALRELIGPFGTMVYTGADWADEALGRRSMELMAEQVMPRLNDALKADEANITARVAAQVAAE
;
A
#
# COMPACT_ATOMS: atom_id res chain seq x y z
N MET A 1 -4.57 -16.68 -6.22
CA MET A 1 -4.50 -15.22 -5.90
C MET A 1 -4.72 -15.03 -4.41
N LYS A 2 -3.97 -14.11 -3.75
CA LYS A 2 -4.16 -13.72 -2.34
C LYS A 2 -5.08 -12.52 -2.25
N LEU A 3 -5.71 -12.32 -1.09
CA LEU A 3 -6.51 -11.16 -0.77
C LEU A 3 -5.84 -10.36 0.34
N SER A 4 -5.70 -9.05 0.15
CA SER A 4 -5.17 -8.10 1.13
C SER A 4 -6.12 -6.92 1.26
N TYR A 5 -5.96 -6.15 2.33
CA TYR A 5 -6.76 -4.96 2.63
C TYR A 5 -5.87 -3.71 2.67
N PHE A 6 -6.38 -2.59 2.19
CA PHE A 6 -5.71 -1.31 2.30
C PHE A 6 -6.66 -0.24 2.81
N ILE A 7 -6.23 0.45 3.85
CA ILE A 7 -6.99 1.56 4.44
C ILE A 7 -6.50 2.90 3.89
N GLN A 8 -7.37 3.52 3.12
CA GLN A 8 -7.34 4.93 2.73
C GLN A 8 -8.78 5.34 2.37
N PRO A 9 -9.71 5.35 3.35
CA PRO A 9 -11.13 5.44 3.06
C PRO A 9 -11.59 6.83 2.62
N VAL A 10 -10.82 7.90 2.88
CA VAL A 10 -11.20 9.29 2.67
C VAL A 10 -12.53 9.60 3.35
N HIS A 11 -12.50 9.72 4.66
CA HIS A 11 -13.67 10.07 5.47
C HIS A 11 -14.21 11.47 5.16
N PRO A 12 -15.51 11.76 5.38
CA PRO A 12 -16.01 13.12 5.42
C PRO A 12 -15.22 13.96 6.44
N PHE A 13 -14.83 15.19 6.07
CA PHE A 13 -13.93 16.03 6.90
C PHE A 13 -14.55 16.44 8.24
N ASP A 14 -15.88 16.39 8.36
CA ASP A 14 -16.67 16.69 9.56
C ASP A 14 -17.02 15.45 10.39
N LYS A 15 -16.62 14.25 9.94
CA LYS A 15 -16.78 13.02 10.69
C LYS A 15 -15.89 13.06 11.93
N ASP A 16 -16.45 12.65 13.08
CA ASP A 16 -15.72 12.63 14.34
C ASP A 16 -14.43 11.80 14.24
N TYR A 17 -13.30 12.40 14.61
CA TYR A 17 -11.96 11.80 14.49
C TYR A 17 -11.84 10.44 15.17
N ARG A 18 -12.39 10.31 16.38
CA ARG A 18 -12.37 9.06 17.12
C ARG A 18 -13.17 7.97 16.41
N ARG A 19 -14.28 8.37 15.80
CA ARG A 19 -15.16 7.47 15.04
C ARG A 19 -14.45 7.00 13.75
N CYS A 20 -13.72 7.87 13.07
CA CYS A 20 -12.90 7.46 11.92
C CYS A 20 -11.88 6.39 12.31
N LEU A 21 -11.11 6.63 13.38
CA LEU A 21 -10.12 5.67 13.86
C LEU A 21 -10.75 4.34 14.30
N GLU A 22 -11.91 4.37 14.94
CA GLU A 22 -12.62 3.16 15.35
C GLU A 22 -13.10 2.35 14.14
N GLU A 23 -13.68 3.00 13.13
CA GLU A 23 -14.12 2.35 11.90
C GLU A 23 -12.94 1.69 11.18
N ASP A 24 -11.83 2.38 11.05
CA ASP A 24 -10.62 1.85 10.44
C ASP A 24 -10.06 0.65 11.21
N MET A 25 -10.05 0.70 12.55
CA MET A 25 -9.67 -0.46 13.37
C MET A 25 -10.62 -1.64 13.15
N GLN A 26 -11.92 -1.41 13.16
CA GLN A 26 -12.93 -2.46 12.97
C GLN A 26 -12.84 -3.11 11.60
N SER A 27 -12.48 -2.36 10.57
CA SER A 27 -12.29 -2.92 9.22
C SER A 27 -11.10 -3.89 9.15
N ILE A 28 -9.97 -3.59 9.83
CA ILE A 28 -8.82 -4.50 9.90
C ILE A 28 -9.14 -5.74 10.75
N ILE A 29 -9.82 -5.58 11.88
CA ILE A 29 -10.26 -6.71 12.71
C ILE A 29 -11.20 -7.63 11.93
N LEU A 30 -12.09 -7.06 11.14
CA LEU A 30 -12.95 -7.84 10.24
C LEU A 30 -12.12 -8.55 9.16
N ALA A 31 -11.17 -7.85 8.53
CA ALA A 31 -10.30 -8.45 7.53
C ALA A 31 -9.52 -9.67 8.08
N ASP A 32 -8.99 -9.58 9.31
CA ASP A 32 -8.34 -10.72 9.98
C ASP A 32 -9.30 -11.91 10.15
N ARG A 33 -10.51 -11.66 10.64
CA ARG A 33 -11.55 -12.69 10.82
C ARG A 33 -11.98 -13.35 9.51
N LEU A 34 -11.99 -12.61 8.43
CA LEU A 34 -12.34 -13.08 7.09
C LEU A 34 -11.17 -13.75 6.35
N GLY A 35 -9.98 -13.80 6.94
CA GLY A 35 -8.81 -14.47 6.36
C GLY A 35 -8.09 -13.65 5.28
N TYR A 36 -8.21 -12.32 5.30
CA TYR A 36 -7.32 -11.47 4.50
C TYR A 36 -5.87 -11.66 4.98
N GLY A 37 -4.94 -11.77 4.03
CA GLY A 37 -3.55 -12.10 4.38
C GLY A 37 -2.75 -10.93 4.93
N GLU A 38 -3.08 -9.71 4.53
CA GLU A 38 -2.37 -8.47 4.87
C GLU A 38 -3.35 -7.31 5.01
N ALA A 39 -3.07 -6.39 5.95
CA ALA A 39 -3.72 -5.08 6.04
C ALA A 39 -2.65 -3.99 6.01
N LEU A 40 -2.78 -3.05 5.08
CA LEU A 40 -1.86 -1.94 4.91
C LEU A 40 -2.58 -0.63 5.27
N VAL A 41 -1.88 0.27 5.96
CA VAL A 41 -2.46 1.51 6.50
C VAL A 41 -1.70 2.72 5.98
N GLY A 42 -2.39 3.71 5.41
CA GLY A 42 -1.84 4.98 4.98
C GLY A 42 -1.40 5.88 6.14
N GLU A 43 -0.58 6.90 5.86
CA GLU A 43 -0.09 7.88 6.84
C GLU A 43 -0.14 9.28 6.27
N HIS A 44 -0.92 10.16 6.91
CA HIS A 44 -0.98 11.60 6.59
C HIS A 44 -1.07 12.43 7.87
N PHE A 45 -0.25 13.47 7.96
CA PHE A 45 -0.12 14.26 9.19
C PHE A 45 -1.05 15.46 9.24
N THR A 46 -1.41 16.01 8.09
CA THR A 46 -2.15 17.28 7.95
C THR A 46 -3.40 17.11 7.09
N ASP A 47 -4.07 15.96 7.18
CA ASP A 47 -5.25 15.63 6.39
C ASP A 47 -6.36 15.05 7.26
N LEU A 48 -7.45 15.80 7.46
CA LEU A 48 -8.58 15.35 8.29
C LEU A 48 -9.41 14.24 7.65
N VAL A 49 -9.35 14.08 6.33
CA VAL A 49 -10.10 13.02 5.63
C VAL A 49 -9.34 11.70 5.58
N GLU A 50 -8.01 11.75 5.83
CA GLU A 50 -7.13 10.58 5.96
C GLU A 50 -6.40 10.67 7.30
N PRO A 51 -7.08 10.44 8.45
CA PRO A 51 -6.71 10.97 9.75
C PRO A 51 -5.65 10.17 10.51
N ILE A 52 -5.07 9.11 9.93
CA ILE A 52 -4.06 8.29 10.59
C ILE A 52 -2.69 8.96 10.46
N THR A 53 -2.24 9.61 11.52
CA THR A 53 -0.99 10.39 11.56
C THR A 53 0.24 9.56 11.93
N SER A 54 0.08 8.32 12.35
CA SER A 54 1.16 7.38 12.63
C SER A 54 0.68 5.96 12.40
N THR A 55 1.11 5.36 11.29
CA THR A 55 0.77 3.96 10.99
C THR A 55 1.30 3.02 12.07
N LEU A 56 2.52 3.23 12.56
CA LEU A 56 3.12 2.34 13.57
C LEU A 56 2.35 2.37 14.89
N MET A 57 1.91 3.54 15.35
CA MET A 57 1.09 3.68 16.55
C MET A 57 -0.28 3.02 16.36
N PHE A 58 -0.92 3.26 15.23
CA PHE A 58 -2.22 2.69 14.90
C PHE A 58 -2.16 1.16 14.81
N LEU A 59 -1.16 0.62 14.10
CA LEU A 59 -0.95 -0.82 13.98
C LEU A 59 -0.61 -1.48 15.33
N ALA A 60 0.18 -0.83 16.19
CA ALA A 60 0.48 -1.35 17.52
C ALA A 60 -0.80 -1.56 18.36
N ARG A 61 -1.81 -0.68 18.21
CA ARG A 61 -3.13 -0.85 18.85
C ARG A 61 -3.89 -2.07 18.33
N LEU A 62 -3.62 -2.51 17.10
CA LEU A 62 -4.29 -3.64 16.46
C LEU A 62 -3.66 -5.01 16.76
N ILE A 63 -2.44 -5.04 17.25
CA ILE A 63 -1.74 -6.32 17.54
C ILE A 63 -2.55 -7.24 18.45
N PRO A 64 -3.11 -6.78 19.58
CA PRO A 64 -3.90 -7.65 20.47
C PRO A 64 -5.28 -8.00 19.93
N GLU A 65 -5.78 -7.29 18.91
CA GLU A 65 -7.12 -7.49 18.32
C GLU A 65 -7.10 -8.40 17.08
N THR A 66 -5.90 -8.69 16.56
CA THR A 66 -5.69 -9.47 15.34
C THR A 66 -4.79 -10.67 15.60
N LYS A 67 -4.97 -11.74 14.84
CA LYS A 67 -4.26 -13.01 15.07
C LYS A 67 -3.34 -13.42 13.92
N ASP A 68 -3.88 -13.49 12.71
CA ASP A 68 -3.21 -14.10 11.56
C ASP A 68 -2.79 -13.09 10.49
N ILE A 69 -3.54 -11.99 10.35
CA ILE A 69 -3.28 -10.96 9.35
C ILE A 69 -1.93 -10.27 9.58
N LYS A 70 -1.18 -10.08 8.51
CA LYS A 70 0.03 -9.26 8.55
C LYS A 70 -0.37 -7.79 8.60
N LEU A 71 0.25 -7.03 9.49
CA LEU A 71 0.00 -5.62 9.71
C LEU A 71 1.10 -4.79 9.04
N GLY A 72 0.75 -3.91 8.13
CA GLY A 72 1.73 -3.16 7.36
C GLY A 72 1.44 -1.67 7.24
N SER A 73 2.50 -0.88 7.10
CA SER A 73 2.37 0.50 6.66
C SER A 73 2.15 0.58 5.15
N GLY A 74 1.41 1.57 4.73
CA GLY A 74 1.09 1.75 3.31
C GLY A 74 1.00 3.22 2.89
N VAL A 75 1.99 4.06 3.26
CA VAL A 75 3.39 3.82 3.66
C VAL A 75 3.80 4.66 4.87
N VAL A 76 4.93 4.33 5.52
CA VAL A 76 5.68 5.29 6.34
C VAL A 76 6.43 6.23 5.41
N ASN A 77 6.23 7.54 5.60
CA ASN A 77 6.85 8.59 4.77
C ASN A 77 8.28 8.86 5.26
N LEU A 78 9.29 8.10 4.80
CA LEU A 78 10.67 8.15 5.33
C LEU A 78 11.25 9.56 5.47
N PRO A 79 11.05 10.53 4.51
CA PRO A 79 11.66 11.86 4.61
C PRO A 79 11.20 12.71 5.79
N VAL A 80 10.14 12.32 6.51
CA VAL A 80 9.67 13.08 7.68
C VAL A 80 10.22 12.53 9.01
N TYR A 81 10.91 11.38 8.97
CA TYR A 81 11.45 10.73 10.15
C TYR A 81 12.96 10.87 10.27
N HIS A 82 13.44 11.02 11.49
CA HIS A 82 14.86 10.86 11.79
C HIS A 82 15.22 9.35 11.75
N PRO A 83 16.25 8.93 10.99
CA PRO A 83 16.54 7.50 10.77
C PRO A 83 16.81 6.72 12.06
N ALA A 84 17.52 7.30 13.04
CA ALA A 84 17.76 6.62 14.31
C ALA A 84 16.46 6.34 15.11
N MET A 85 15.50 7.27 15.08
CA MET A 85 14.20 7.08 15.72
C MET A 85 13.41 5.99 14.99
N LEU A 86 13.35 6.08 13.66
CA LEU A 86 12.56 5.13 12.87
C LEU A 86 13.14 3.71 12.92
N ALA A 87 14.48 3.57 12.94
CA ALA A 87 15.14 2.27 13.12
C ALA A 87 14.66 1.57 14.41
N GLY A 88 14.60 2.33 15.53
CA GLY A 88 14.09 1.80 16.80
C GLY A 88 12.61 1.44 16.73
N HIS A 89 11.78 2.30 16.15
CA HIS A 89 10.33 2.08 16.05
C HIS A 89 9.99 0.86 15.18
N VAL A 90 10.64 0.72 14.02
CA VAL A 90 10.40 -0.41 13.10
C VAL A 90 10.89 -1.72 13.71
N ALA A 91 12.07 -1.72 14.33
CA ALA A 91 12.58 -2.91 15.02
C ALA A 91 11.63 -3.35 16.16
N MET A 92 11.18 -2.40 16.98
CA MET A 92 10.21 -2.68 18.05
C MET A 92 8.90 -3.22 17.51
N MET A 93 8.37 -2.62 16.43
CA MET A 93 7.11 -3.04 15.81
C MET A 93 7.20 -4.46 15.26
N ASP A 94 8.33 -4.83 14.64
CA ASP A 94 8.57 -6.16 14.11
C ASP A 94 8.57 -7.24 15.20
N HIS A 95 9.17 -6.95 16.36
CA HIS A 95 9.11 -7.81 17.55
C HIS A 95 7.71 -7.87 18.15
N LEU A 96 7.01 -6.75 18.31
CA LEU A 96 5.66 -6.70 18.90
C LEU A 96 4.65 -7.49 18.05
N CYS A 97 4.79 -7.47 16.72
CA CYS A 97 3.96 -8.22 15.79
C CYS A 97 4.34 -9.70 15.66
N ASP A 98 5.39 -10.17 16.35
CA ASP A 98 5.92 -11.51 16.21
C ASP A 98 6.16 -11.90 14.73
N GLY A 99 6.82 -11.00 13.99
CA GLY A 99 7.16 -11.18 12.58
C GLY A 99 5.99 -11.01 11.59
N ARG A 100 4.81 -10.57 12.02
CA ARG A 100 3.69 -10.25 11.13
C ARG A 100 3.75 -8.84 10.53
N PHE A 101 4.84 -8.10 10.78
CA PHE A 101 4.97 -6.73 10.29
C PHE A 101 5.42 -6.67 8.82
N ILE A 102 4.80 -5.77 8.04
CA ILE A 102 5.22 -5.37 6.69
C ILE A 102 5.58 -3.89 6.72
N TRP A 103 6.80 -3.58 6.30
CA TRP A 103 7.28 -2.21 6.29
C TRP A 103 7.08 -1.55 4.92
N GLY A 104 5.95 -0.88 4.76
CA GLY A 104 5.69 -0.05 3.59
C GLY A 104 6.40 1.29 3.71
N ILE A 105 7.17 1.66 2.69
CA ILE A 105 7.99 2.88 2.67
C ILE A 105 7.70 3.74 1.44
N GLY A 106 7.87 5.05 1.59
CA GLY A 106 7.68 5.98 0.49
C GLY A 106 8.27 7.36 0.75
N PRO A 107 8.38 8.18 -0.32
CA PRO A 107 8.92 9.55 -0.22
C PRO A 107 7.90 10.58 0.28
N GLY A 108 6.67 10.15 0.55
CA GLY A 108 5.56 11.04 0.85
C GLY A 108 4.98 11.73 -0.39
N GLY A 109 3.67 11.88 -0.43
CA GLY A 109 2.93 12.44 -1.57
C GLY A 109 2.06 13.64 -1.23
N GLN A 110 1.64 13.80 0.03
CA GLN A 110 0.72 14.84 0.47
C GLN A 110 1.40 16.21 0.54
N PRO A 111 0.89 17.25 -0.20
CA PRO A 111 1.54 18.54 -0.25
C PRO A 111 1.67 19.26 1.08
N SER A 112 0.61 19.22 1.88
CA SER A 112 0.58 19.87 3.19
C SER A 112 1.56 19.20 4.17
N ASP A 113 1.73 17.89 4.13
CA ASP A 113 2.75 17.17 4.90
C ASP A 113 4.16 17.59 4.43
N ILE A 114 4.39 17.60 3.11
CA ILE A 114 5.67 18.02 2.53
C ILE A 114 6.06 19.43 3.00
N GLU A 115 5.09 20.35 3.04
CA GLU A 115 5.30 21.72 3.51
C GLU A 115 5.53 21.79 5.02
N ALA A 116 4.68 21.12 5.80
CA ALA A 116 4.75 21.12 7.26
C ALA A 116 6.09 20.57 7.78
N PHE A 117 6.69 19.60 7.09
CA PHE A 117 7.98 19.00 7.43
C PHE A 117 9.18 19.64 6.70
N GLY A 118 9.00 20.78 6.02
CA GLY A 118 10.07 21.51 5.36
C GLY A 118 10.70 20.81 4.16
N ASN A 119 9.98 19.90 3.52
CA ASN A 119 10.49 19.06 2.42
C ASN A 119 10.14 19.58 1.01
N ARG A 120 9.70 20.86 0.86
CA ARG A 120 9.25 21.39 -0.45
C ARG A 120 10.37 21.46 -1.48
N GLU A 121 11.54 21.91 -1.06
CA GLU A 121 12.70 22.16 -1.94
C GLU A 121 13.74 21.01 -1.88
N ILE A 122 13.37 19.90 -1.27
CA ILE A 122 14.25 18.75 -1.06
C ILE A 122 13.92 17.65 -2.06
N ASP A 123 14.93 16.98 -2.61
CA ASP A 123 14.74 15.71 -3.31
C ASP A 123 14.34 14.63 -2.29
N ARG A 124 13.02 14.43 -2.19
CA ARG A 124 12.44 13.47 -1.24
C ARG A 124 12.78 12.02 -1.57
N ASN A 125 13.07 11.70 -2.84
CA ASN A 125 13.50 10.36 -3.21
C ASN A 125 14.94 10.11 -2.73
N ALA A 126 15.84 11.08 -2.92
CA ALA A 126 17.22 10.99 -2.39
C ALA A 126 17.19 10.91 -0.86
N LYS A 127 16.39 11.76 -0.20
CA LYS A 127 16.23 11.72 1.27
C LYS A 127 15.66 10.39 1.77
N MET A 128 14.67 9.81 1.07
CA MET A 128 14.12 8.49 1.39
C MET A 128 15.20 7.40 1.34
N VAL A 129 16.03 7.41 0.29
CA VAL A 129 17.13 6.44 0.13
C VAL A 129 18.14 6.61 1.25
N GLU A 130 18.57 7.85 1.57
CA GLU A 130 19.49 8.10 2.68
C GLU A 130 18.94 7.61 4.02
N VAL A 131 17.68 7.92 4.32
CA VAL A 131 17.04 7.45 5.57
C VAL A 131 17.02 5.93 5.65
N PHE A 132 16.66 5.25 4.54
CA PHE A 132 16.68 3.80 4.49
C PHE A 132 18.08 3.23 4.69
N ASP A 133 19.06 3.75 3.99
CA ASP A 133 20.46 3.26 4.05
C ASP A 133 21.05 3.48 5.46
N GLN A 134 20.81 4.64 6.10
CA GLN A 134 21.24 4.88 7.48
C GLN A 134 20.54 3.96 8.49
N ILE A 135 19.27 3.58 8.26
CA ILE A 135 18.59 2.56 9.06
C ILE A 135 19.28 1.20 8.91
N MET A 136 19.69 0.82 7.68
CA MET A 136 20.44 -0.41 7.46
C MET A 136 21.80 -0.38 8.16
N GLU A 137 22.51 0.76 8.14
CA GLU A 137 23.77 0.92 8.87
C GLU A 137 23.58 0.78 10.39
N ILE A 138 22.51 1.33 10.96
CA ILE A 138 22.17 1.15 12.38
C ILE A 138 21.90 -0.33 12.70
N TRP A 139 21.18 -1.04 11.84
CA TRP A 139 20.80 -2.42 12.13
C TRP A 139 21.95 -3.40 11.89
N TRP A 140 22.81 -3.17 10.87
CA TRP A 140 23.85 -4.12 10.47
C TRP A 140 25.26 -3.64 10.71
N GLY A 141 25.45 -2.35 11.03
CA GLY A 141 26.71 -1.82 11.50
C GLY A 141 26.97 -2.19 12.97
N GLU A 142 28.20 -1.92 13.39
CA GLU A 142 28.62 -2.07 14.79
C GLU A 142 28.59 -0.71 15.50
N ALA A 143 28.09 -0.70 16.73
CA ALA A 143 28.18 0.48 17.61
C ALA A 143 29.63 0.69 18.09
N PRO A 144 30.06 1.94 18.35
CA PRO A 144 29.29 3.18 18.23
C PRO A 144 29.07 3.60 16.79
N TYR A 145 27.88 4.12 16.50
CA TYR A 145 27.53 4.63 15.18
C TYR A 145 28.16 6.00 14.95
N ASP A 146 28.59 6.29 13.71
CA ASP A 146 29.05 7.60 13.27
C ASP A 146 28.84 7.76 11.75
N THR A 147 27.59 8.00 11.36
CA THR A 147 27.19 8.16 9.96
C THR A 147 26.95 9.62 9.61
N LYS A 148 27.31 10.02 8.39
CA LYS A 148 27.08 11.39 7.88
C LYS A 148 26.45 11.29 6.50
N GLY A 149 25.23 11.82 6.38
CA GLY A 149 24.53 11.98 5.12
C GLY A 149 24.37 13.44 4.73
N GLU A 150 23.67 13.67 3.64
CA GLU A 150 23.29 15.00 3.19
C GLU A 150 22.20 15.58 4.10
N PHE A 151 21.24 14.76 4.54
CA PHE A 151 20.05 15.19 5.28
C PHE A 151 20.18 14.90 6.78
N PHE A 152 20.82 13.81 7.18
CA PHE A 152 20.95 13.40 8.56
C PHE A 152 22.38 12.98 8.93
N SER A 153 22.75 13.24 10.18
CA SER A 153 23.97 12.72 10.79
C SER A 153 23.61 12.02 12.09
N ILE A 154 24.18 10.84 12.32
CA ILE A 154 23.92 10.02 13.50
C ILE A 154 25.24 9.68 14.17
N SER A 155 25.37 9.98 15.45
CA SER A 155 26.57 9.58 16.21
C SER A 155 26.19 9.14 17.62
N THR A 156 26.79 8.04 18.07
CA THR A 156 26.77 7.61 19.49
C THR A 156 28.18 7.55 20.08
N MET A 157 29.20 8.06 19.36
CA MET A 157 30.62 7.99 19.72
C MET A 157 30.91 8.57 21.11
N ALA A 158 30.28 9.70 21.47
CA ALA A 158 30.59 10.40 22.72
C ALA A 158 29.95 9.76 23.96
N THR A 159 28.95 8.90 23.79
CA THR A 159 28.13 8.37 24.89
C THR A 159 28.01 6.84 24.87
N TYR A 160 28.85 6.18 24.08
CA TYR A 160 28.85 4.72 23.96
C TYR A 160 29.38 4.05 25.22
N MET A 161 28.57 3.19 25.83
CA MET A 161 28.90 2.40 27.02
C MET A 161 28.41 0.96 26.81
N PRO A 162 29.21 0.11 26.14
CA PRO A 162 28.79 -1.24 25.74
C PRO A 162 28.50 -2.16 26.93
N GLU A 163 29.15 -1.96 28.06
CA GLU A 163 28.98 -2.75 29.28
C GLU A 163 27.57 -2.66 29.89
N ILE A 164 26.82 -1.61 29.55
CA ILE A 164 25.42 -1.42 29.96
C ILE A 164 24.46 -1.34 28.76
N GLY A 165 24.94 -1.55 27.53
CA GLY A 165 24.14 -1.53 26.31
C GLY A 165 23.77 -0.13 25.83
N GLN A 166 24.37 0.95 26.38
CA GLN A 166 24.07 2.31 25.95
C GLN A 166 24.78 2.62 24.61
N GLY A 167 24.04 3.29 23.71
CA GLY A 167 24.53 3.64 22.37
C GLY A 167 24.39 2.51 21.34
N ILE A 168 23.65 1.44 21.69
CA ILE A 168 23.36 0.29 20.83
C ILE A 168 21.86 0.28 20.50
N ALA A 169 21.51 0.33 19.23
CA ALA A 169 20.13 0.28 18.78
C ALA A 169 19.61 -1.17 18.73
N PRO A 170 18.31 -1.40 19.06
CA PRO A 170 17.67 -2.69 18.85
C PRO A 170 17.62 -3.02 17.34
N LYS A 171 17.70 -4.30 17.03
CA LYS A 171 17.64 -4.81 15.66
C LYS A 171 16.29 -5.48 15.40
N PRO A 172 15.77 -5.48 14.14
CA PRO A 172 14.51 -6.14 13.84
C PRO A 172 14.62 -7.66 13.99
N LEU A 173 13.48 -8.32 14.11
CA LEU A 173 13.37 -9.77 14.12
C LEU A 173 13.74 -10.36 12.75
N HIS A 174 13.22 -9.77 11.67
CA HIS A 174 13.55 -10.15 10.30
C HIS A 174 14.92 -9.64 9.86
N LYS A 175 15.58 -10.44 9.02
CA LYS A 175 16.87 -10.07 8.40
C LYS A 175 16.74 -10.08 6.88
N PRO A 176 17.26 -9.07 6.17
CA PRO A 176 17.96 -7.87 6.67
C PRO A 176 17.01 -6.81 7.26
N HIS A 177 15.73 -6.88 7.01
CA HIS A 177 14.66 -5.97 7.45
C HIS A 177 13.31 -6.68 7.33
N PRO A 178 12.23 -6.18 7.95
CA PRO A 178 10.88 -6.65 7.66
C PRO A 178 10.58 -6.60 6.17
N PRO A 179 9.70 -7.48 5.64
CA PRO A 179 9.32 -7.40 4.23
C PRO A 179 8.92 -5.98 3.83
N VAL A 180 9.53 -5.45 2.76
CA VAL A 180 9.31 -4.08 2.31
C VAL A 180 8.31 -4.04 1.17
N VAL A 181 7.37 -3.09 1.23
CA VAL A 181 6.47 -2.75 0.13
C VAL A 181 6.62 -1.27 -0.25
N VAL A 182 6.42 -0.97 -1.53
CA VAL A 182 6.45 0.40 -2.07
C VAL A 182 5.25 0.64 -2.97
N THR A 183 4.74 1.87 -3.03
CA THR A 183 3.58 2.20 -3.84
C THR A 183 3.97 2.76 -5.20
N ALA A 184 3.30 2.30 -6.25
CA ALA A 184 3.42 2.79 -7.61
C ALA A 184 2.18 3.63 -7.96
N THR A 185 2.38 4.93 -8.13
CA THR A 185 1.31 5.92 -8.35
C THR A 185 1.34 6.57 -9.72
N ASN A 186 2.36 6.28 -10.54
CA ASN A 186 2.57 6.91 -11.84
C ASN A 186 2.71 5.86 -12.94
N PRO A 187 2.32 6.19 -14.18
CA PRO A 187 2.67 5.37 -15.34
C PRO A 187 4.19 5.18 -15.47
N HIS A 188 4.62 4.04 -15.97
CA HIS A 188 6.04 3.74 -16.25
C HIS A 188 6.99 3.99 -15.06
N ALA A 189 6.51 3.81 -13.83
CA ALA A 189 7.23 4.15 -12.61
C ALA A 189 8.59 3.42 -12.50
N ALA A 190 9.69 4.14 -12.73
CA ALA A 190 11.06 3.61 -12.58
C ALA A 190 11.35 3.08 -11.15
N GLY A 191 10.67 3.64 -10.15
CA GLY A 191 10.76 3.15 -8.77
C GLY A 191 10.35 1.69 -8.58
N ILE A 192 9.55 1.12 -9.48
CA ILE A 192 9.18 -0.31 -9.45
C ILE A 192 10.39 -1.18 -9.80
N THR A 193 11.17 -0.80 -10.82
CA THR A 193 12.40 -1.51 -11.21
C THR A 193 13.39 -1.52 -10.06
N LEU A 194 13.67 -0.34 -9.47
CA LEU A 194 14.57 -0.21 -8.32
C LEU A 194 14.08 -0.97 -7.08
N ALA A 195 12.78 -0.98 -6.84
CA ALA A 195 12.19 -1.76 -5.75
C ALA A 195 12.42 -3.26 -5.95
N ALA A 196 12.15 -3.77 -7.15
CA ALA A 196 12.36 -5.17 -7.47
C ALA A 196 13.85 -5.57 -7.37
N GLU A 197 14.78 -4.70 -7.77
CA GLU A 197 16.24 -4.90 -7.61
C GLU A 197 16.63 -5.04 -6.13
N ARG A 198 15.94 -4.36 -5.22
CA ARG A 198 16.19 -4.38 -3.77
C ARG A 198 15.40 -5.45 -3.00
N ASP A 199 14.70 -6.34 -3.68
CA ASP A 199 13.76 -7.31 -3.09
C ASP A 199 12.56 -6.67 -2.37
N TRP A 200 12.16 -5.49 -2.81
CA TRP A 200 10.95 -4.84 -2.34
C TRP A 200 9.78 -5.15 -3.27
N HIS A 201 8.60 -5.24 -2.71
CA HIS A 201 7.42 -5.61 -3.45
C HIS A 201 6.58 -4.39 -3.84
N PRO A 202 6.28 -4.18 -5.14
CA PRO A 202 5.45 -3.06 -5.55
C PRO A 202 3.97 -3.33 -5.30
N ILE A 203 3.24 -2.24 -5.00
CA ILE A 203 1.78 -2.17 -5.00
C ILE A 203 1.36 -1.11 -6.00
N SER A 204 0.59 -1.47 -7.02
CA SER A 204 -0.06 -0.50 -7.88
C SER A 204 -1.24 0.12 -7.16
N CYS A 205 -1.26 1.45 -7.06
CA CYS A 205 -2.26 2.19 -6.31
C CYS A 205 -3.67 2.04 -6.89
N GLN A 206 -4.67 2.07 -6.02
CA GLN A 206 -6.08 1.83 -6.32
C GLN A 206 -6.72 2.85 -7.27
N TYR A 207 -6.21 4.09 -7.29
CA TYR A 207 -6.72 5.17 -8.14
C TYR A 207 -6.00 5.27 -9.50
N VAL A 208 -5.04 4.41 -9.78
CA VAL A 208 -4.37 4.37 -11.08
C VAL A 208 -5.24 3.60 -12.07
N GLN A 209 -5.48 4.19 -13.25
CA GLN A 209 -6.25 3.55 -14.32
C GLN A 209 -5.58 2.25 -14.80
N ALA A 210 -6.38 1.28 -15.21
CA ALA A 210 -5.90 -0.05 -15.58
C ALA A 210 -4.85 -0.03 -16.69
N HIS A 211 -5.02 0.81 -17.71
CA HIS A 211 -4.04 0.94 -18.80
C HIS A 211 -2.69 1.51 -18.33
N TRP A 212 -2.67 2.32 -17.27
CA TRP A 212 -1.43 2.76 -16.62
C TRP A 212 -0.83 1.67 -15.72
N ILE A 213 -1.67 0.93 -15.00
CA ILE A 213 -1.21 -0.23 -14.20
C ILE A 213 -0.53 -1.27 -15.11
N ALA A 214 -1.01 -1.47 -16.34
CA ALA A 214 -0.39 -2.39 -17.32
C ALA A 214 1.09 -2.06 -17.60
N THR A 215 1.53 -0.81 -17.38
CA THR A 215 2.93 -0.41 -17.55
C THR A 215 3.83 -0.83 -16.37
N HIS A 216 3.26 -1.28 -15.25
CA HIS A 216 4.01 -1.60 -14.03
C HIS A 216 4.63 -3.00 -14.07
N LEU A 217 3.91 -4.01 -14.58
CA LEU A 217 4.42 -5.39 -14.64
C LEU A 217 5.74 -5.50 -15.42
N PRO A 218 5.91 -4.91 -16.63
CA PRO A 218 7.18 -4.95 -17.34
C PRO A 218 8.34 -4.37 -16.52
N LYS A 219 8.09 -3.29 -15.74
CA LYS A 219 9.08 -2.66 -14.86
C LYS A 219 9.45 -3.53 -13.66
N TYR A 220 8.47 -4.24 -13.12
CA TYR A 220 8.71 -5.20 -12.04
C TYR A 220 9.58 -6.37 -12.51
N LEU A 221 9.23 -6.98 -13.65
CA LEU A 221 10.01 -8.08 -14.22
C LEU A 221 11.41 -7.64 -14.67
N GLU A 222 11.56 -6.41 -15.18
CA GLU A 222 12.86 -5.81 -15.49
C GLU A 222 13.76 -5.77 -14.25
N GLY A 223 13.25 -5.29 -13.12
CA GLY A 223 14.02 -5.22 -11.87
C GLY A 223 14.40 -6.59 -11.32
N LEU A 224 13.50 -7.58 -11.42
CA LEU A 224 13.83 -8.95 -11.04
C LEU A 224 14.97 -9.52 -11.89
N ARG A 225 14.93 -9.32 -13.23
CA ARG A 225 16.02 -9.74 -14.14
C ARG A 225 17.35 -9.05 -13.81
N ASN A 226 17.32 -7.73 -13.58
CA ASN A 226 18.52 -6.97 -13.23
C ASN A 226 19.19 -7.49 -11.95
N ALA A 227 18.39 -8.00 -11.02
CA ALA A 227 18.85 -8.57 -9.76
C ALA A 227 19.19 -10.07 -9.86
N GLY A 228 19.15 -10.68 -11.04
CA GLY A 228 19.36 -12.12 -11.21
C GLY A 228 18.29 -12.96 -10.50
N ARG A 229 17.06 -12.46 -10.38
CA ARG A 229 15.96 -13.20 -9.74
C ARG A 229 14.96 -13.73 -10.76
N PRO A 230 14.30 -14.84 -10.45
CA PRO A 230 13.25 -15.39 -11.31
C PRO A 230 12.14 -14.38 -11.57
N GLU A 231 11.67 -14.32 -12.81
CA GLU A 231 10.59 -13.43 -13.23
C GLU A 231 9.22 -13.90 -12.70
N ASN A 232 8.98 -13.66 -11.41
CA ASN A 232 7.77 -14.06 -10.73
C ASN A 232 6.75 -12.91 -10.63
N PRO A 233 5.74 -12.82 -11.50
CA PRO A 233 4.72 -11.78 -11.44
C PRO A 233 3.81 -11.90 -10.21
N LEU A 234 3.76 -13.06 -9.56
CA LEU A 234 2.91 -13.29 -8.38
C LEU A 234 3.43 -12.57 -7.12
N GLY A 235 4.61 -11.95 -7.15
CA GLY A 235 5.08 -11.01 -6.12
C GLY A 235 4.44 -9.64 -6.19
N TRP A 236 3.79 -9.30 -7.31
CA TRP A 236 3.15 -7.99 -7.52
C TRP A 236 1.76 -7.92 -6.87
N ARG A 237 1.46 -6.76 -6.26
CA ARG A 237 0.18 -6.43 -5.64
C ARG A 237 -0.54 -5.36 -6.47
N VAL A 238 -1.85 -5.54 -6.67
CA VAL A 238 -2.70 -4.56 -7.37
C VAL A 238 -3.83 -4.15 -6.46
N ALA A 239 -3.88 -2.86 -6.11
CA ALA A 239 -4.95 -2.29 -5.31
C ALA A 239 -6.05 -1.71 -6.22
N LYS A 240 -7.30 -1.95 -5.85
CA LYS A 240 -8.47 -1.34 -6.47
C LYS A 240 -9.52 -1.01 -5.41
N LEU A 241 -10.27 0.07 -5.65
CA LEU A 241 -11.49 0.33 -4.92
C LEU A 241 -12.52 -0.74 -5.30
N ILE A 242 -13.04 -1.48 -4.33
CA ILE A 242 -13.92 -2.62 -4.57
C ILE A 242 -15.17 -2.50 -3.69
N PHE A 243 -16.33 -2.79 -4.26
CA PHE A 243 -17.58 -2.93 -3.53
C PHE A 243 -18.41 -4.09 -4.10
N VAL A 244 -18.64 -5.09 -3.28
CA VAL A 244 -19.46 -6.26 -3.62
C VAL A 244 -20.79 -6.14 -2.92
N ALA A 245 -21.90 -6.31 -3.62
CA ALA A 245 -23.24 -6.26 -3.06
C ALA A 245 -24.03 -7.54 -3.36
N ASP A 246 -25.06 -7.78 -2.56
CA ASP A 246 -25.99 -8.90 -2.79
C ASP A 246 -26.87 -8.68 -4.03
N ASP A 247 -27.02 -7.42 -4.48
CA ASP A 247 -27.78 -7.06 -5.68
C ASP A 247 -27.18 -5.86 -6.43
N ALA A 248 -27.45 -5.80 -7.74
CA ALA A 248 -26.92 -4.77 -8.63
C ALA A 248 -27.45 -3.36 -8.31
N ALA A 249 -28.69 -3.22 -7.81
CA ALA A 249 -29.26 -1.92 -7.49
C ALA A 249 -28.55 -1.29 -6.28
N THR A 250 -28.21 -2.09 -5.29
CA THR A 250 -27.42 -1.66 -4.13
C THR A 250 -26.02 -1.25 -4.55
N ALA A 251 -25.35 -2.02 -5.42
CA ALA A 251 -24.03 -1.67 -5.96
C ALA A 251 -24.05 -0.34 -6.74
N GLU A 252 -25.03 -0.16 -7.61
CA GLU A 252 -25.17 1.09 -8.40
C GLU A 252 -25.39 2.30 -7.48
N ARG A 253 -26.29 2.18 -6.52
CA ARG A 253 -26.63 3.28 -5.58
C ARG A 253 -25.47 3.66 -4.66
N TYR A 254 -24.76 2.66 -4.11
CA TYR A 254 -23.72 2.90 -3.10
C TYR A 254 -22.35 3.19 -3.71
N ALA A 255 -21.93 2.44 -4.73
CA ALA A 255 -20.58 2.48 -5.25
C ALA A 255 -20.44 3.24 -6.58
N ARG A 256 -21.51 3.45 -7.34
CA ARG A 256 -21.47 4.14 -8.64
C ARG A 256 -22.01 5.57 -8.58
N SER A 257 -22.68 5.96 -7.50
CA SER A 257 -23.17 7.34 -7.32
C SER A 257 -22.03 8.31 -7.01
N THR A 258 -22.07 9.49 -7.61
CA THR A 258 -21.15 10.59 -7.27
C THR A 258 -21.39 11.16 -5.88
N ASP A 259 -22.60 11.00 -5.35
CA ASP A 259 -22.96 11.41 -3.99
C ASP A 259 -22.66 10.31 -2.93
N GLY A 260 -22.20 9.14 -3.39
CA GLY A 260 -21.83 8.02 -2.54
C GLY A 260 -20.37 8.11 -2.04
N PRO A 261 -19.94 7.15 -1.20
CA PRO A 261 -18.61 7.20 -0.60
C PRO A 261 -17.47 7.14 -1.63
N TYR A 262 -17.64 6.45 -2.74
CA TYR A 262 -16.65 6.38 -3.81
C TYR A 262 -16.61 7.67 -4.65
N GLY A 263 -17.74 8.36 -4.82
CA GLY A 263 -17.81 9.69 -5.41
C GLY A 263 -17.08 10.71 -4.55
N HIS A 264 -17.32 10.69 -3.24
CA HIS A 264 -16.59 11.51 -2.28
C HIS A 264 -15.07 11.24 -2.32
N TYR A 265 -14.67 9.97 -2.36
CA TYR A 265 -13.28 9.57 -2.50
C TYR A 265 -12.62 10.22 -3.74
N PHE A 266 -13.20 10.04 -4.93
CA PHE A 266 -12.63 10.60 -6.15
C PHE A 266 -12.69 12.12 -6.21
N PHE A 267 -13.74 12.74 -5.68
CA PHE A 267 -13.80 14.20 -5.56
C PHE A 267 -12.62 14.76 -4.76
N ASN A 268 -12.33 14.19 -3.60
CA ASN A 268 -11.20 14.61 -2.76
C ASN A 268 -9.86 14.39 -3.47
N LEU A 269 -9.65 13.20 -4.01
CA LEU A 269 -8.38 12.84 -4.63
C LEU A 269 -8.10 13.65 -5.90
N MET A 270 -9.12 13.84 -6.76
CA MET A 270 -9.00 14.66 -7.95
C MET A 270 -8.76 16.12 -7.60
N THR A 271 -9.39 16.66 -6.55
CA THR A 271 -9.12 18.00 -6.04
C THR A 271 -7.66 18.16 -5.60
N LYS A 272 -7.15 17.21 -4.80
CA LYS A 272 -5.76 17.20 -4.31
C LYS A 272 -4.74 17.08 -5.45
N LEU A 273 -4.95 16.17 -6.37
CA LEU A 273 -4.02 15.91 -7.47
C LEU A 273 -4.16 16.92 -8.60
N GLY A 274 -5.37 17.39 -8.88
CA GLY A 274 -5.65 18.44 -9.87
C GLY A 274 -4.98 19.77 -9.54
N ALA A 275 -4.96 20.16 -8.26
CA ALA A 275 -4.22 21.33 -7.79
C ALA A 275 -2.70 21.26 -8.09
N ARG A 276 -2.20 20.08 -8.49
CA ARG A 276 -0.79 19.81 -8.86
C ARG A 276 -0.61 19.52 -10.34
N GLY A 277 -1.62 19.74 -11.18
CA GLY A 277 -1.57 19.43 -12.61
C GLY A 277 -1.50 17.94 -12.91
N ARG A 278 -2.07 17.06 -12.05
CA ARG A 278 -2.00 15.60 -12.19
C ARG A 278 -3.35 14.95 -12.55
N ASN A 279 -4.29 15.70 -13.09
CA ASN A 279 -5.60 15.17 -13.50
C ASN A 279 -5.51 14.06 -14.56
N ALA A 280 -4.49 14.11 -15.41
CA ALA A 280 -4.25 13.08 -16.42
C ALA A 280 -4.13 11.65 -15.86
N LEU A 281 -3.85 11.48 -14.57
CA LEU A 281 -3.84 10.15 -13.92
C LEU A 281 -5.22 9.48 -13.90
N PHE A 282 -6.29 10.29 -13.96
CA PHE A 282 -7.68 9.82 -13.96
C PHE A 282 -8.25 9.64 -15.38
N ALA A 283 -7.47 9.93 -16.42
CA ALA A 283 -7.90 9.75 -17.80
C ALA A 283 -8.29 8.29 -18.07
N ALA A 284 -9.50 8.06 -18.58
CA ALA A 284 -9.98 6.71 -18.86
C ALA A 284 -9.29 6.07 -20.08
N TYR A 285 -8.72 6.90 -20.95
CA TYR A 285 -7.93 6.49 -22.13
C TYR A 285 -6.77 7.46 -22.34
N PRO A 286 -5.68 7.02 -23.03
CA PRO A 286 -4.58 7.92 -23.39
C PRO A 286 -5.09 9.14 -24.16
N ASP A 287 -4.48 10.31 -23.89
CA ASP A 287 -4.79 11.58 -24.56
C ASP A 287 -6.22 12.12 -24.33
N GLN A 288 -6.94 11.63 -23.31
CA GLN A 288 -8.21 12.24 -22.92
C GLN A 288 -7.99 13.68 -22.49
N PRO A 289 -8.76 14.66 -23.03
CA PRO A 289 -8.71 16.06 -22.59
C PRO A 289 -9.02 16.18 -21.08
N GLU A 290 -8.21 16.95 -20.35
CA GLU A 290 -8.35 17.07 -18.89
C GLU A 290 -9.71 17.64 -18.44
N ASP A 291 -10.31 18.54 -19.24
CA ASP A 291 -11.63 19.11 -19.01
C ASP A 291 -12.79 18.10 -19.15
N GLN A 292 -12.53 16.94 -19.72
CA GLN A 292 -13.49 15.82 -19.85
C GLN A 292 -13.33 14.80 -18.73
N ILE A 293 -12.32 14.92 -17.88
CA ILE A 293 -12.09 13.99 -16.76
C ILE A 293 -13.00 14.40 -15.60
N THR A 294 -13.96 13.54 -15.26
CA THR A 294 -14.96 13.82 -14.22
C THR A 294 -14.91 12.80 -13.09
N VAL A 295 -15.47 13.17 -11.95
CA VAL A 295 -15.66 12.26 -10.81
C VAL A 295 -16.52 11.05 -11.22
N GLU A 296 -17.62 11.29 -11.93
CA GLU A 296 -18.50 10.21 -12.42
C GLU A 296 -17.75 9.19 -13.28
N GLN A 297 -16.96 9.67 -14.24
CA GLN A 297 -16.14 8.82 -15.09
C GLN A 297 -15.13 8.02 -14.24
N SER A 298 -14.44 8.68 -13.29
CA SER A 298 -13.46 8.01 -12.44
C SER A 298 -14.10 6.92 -11.58
N VAL A 299 -15.27 7.17 -11.00
CA VAL A 299 -16.05 6.16 -10.27
C VAL A 299 -16.39 4.97 -11.18
N ARG A 300 -16.93 5.26 -12.39
CA ARG A 300 -17.36 4.19 -13.29
C ARG A 300 -16.22 3.35 -13.85
N THR A 301 -15.06 3.93 -14.07
CA THR A 301 -13.92 3.23 -14.71
C THR A 301 -12.94 2.62 -13.71
N GLN A 302 -12.90 3.08 -12.48
CA GLN A 302 -11.88 2.66 -11.54
C GLN A 302 -12.40 1.87 -10.33
N VAL A 303 -13.68 2.01 -9.97
CA VAL A 303 -14.29 1.21 -8.91
C VAL A 303 -14.75 -0.12 -9.49
N ILE A 304 -14.27 -1.22 -8.95
CA ILE A 304 -14.80 -2.56 -9.23
C ILE A 304 -16.03 -2.74 -8.36
N ALA A 305 -17.23 -2.75 -8.94
CA ALA A 305 -18.44 -2.86 -8.15
C ALA A 305 -19.56 -3.63 -8.88
N GLY A 306 -20.36 -4.33 -8.11
CA GLY A 306 -21.47 -5.13 -8.60
C GLY A 306 -21.86 -6.26 -7.66
N THR A 307 -22.58 -7.23 -8.20
CA THR A 307 -22.80 -8.53 -7.56
C THR A 307 -21.49 -9.34 -7.51
N VAL A 308 -21.52 -10.47 -6.86
CA VAL A 308 -20.37 -11.40 -6.83
C VAL A 308 -19.92 -11.77 -8.25
N ASP A 309 -20.86 -12.07 -9.15
CA ASP A 309 -20.56 -12.42 -10.55
C ASP A 309 -19.89 -11.25 -11.28
N ASP A 310 -20.46 -10.04 -11.15
CA ASP A 310 -19.92 -8.83 -11.79
C ASP A 310 -18.49 -8.52 -11.32
N VAL A 311 -18.20 -8.68 -10.03
CA VAL A 311 -16.89 -8.40 -9.46
C VAL A 311 -15.86 -9.44 -9.88
N VAL A 312 -16.23 -10.72 -9.94
CA VAL A 312 -15.36 -11.79 -10.48
C VAL A 312 -14.97 -11.46 -11.93
N ASP A 313 -15.95 -11.15 -12.78
CA ASP A 313 -15.70 -10.84 -14.20
C ASP A 313 -14.82 -9.60 -14.36
N GLN A 314 -15.06 -8.53 -13.59
CA GLN A 314 -14.25 -7.31 -13.63
C GLN A 314 -12.79 -7.56 -13.19
N ILE A 315 -12.55 -8.39 -12.18
CA ILE A 315 -11.18 -8.71 -11.72
C ILE A 315 -10.47 -9.61 -12.76
N LEU A 316 -11.15 -10.56 -13.37
CA LEU A 316 -10.58 -11.39 -14.45
C LEU A 316 -10.22 -10.52 -15.67
N ALA A 317 -11.12 -9.63 -16.07
CA ALA A 317 -10.86 -8.67 -17.16
C ALA A 317 -9.69 -7.72 -16.84
N LEU A 318 -9.60 -7.23 -15.60
CA LEU A 318 -8.45 -6.44 -15.15
C LEU A 318 -7.16 -7.24 -15.31
N ARG A 319 -7.12 -8.49 -14.83
CA ARG A 319 -5.94 -9.36 -14.93
C ARG A 319 -5.54 -9.66 -16.38
N GLU A 320 -6.51 -9.85 -17.26
CA GLU A 320 -6.26 -10.01 -18.70
C GLU A 320 -5.58 -8.76 -19.29
N LEU A 321 -6.05 -7.58 -18.91
CA LEU A 321 -5.53 -6.30 -19.41
C LEU A 321 -4.12 -5.97 -18.90
N ILE A 322 -3.87 -6.17 -17.58
CA ILE A 322 -2.62 -5.71 -16.95
C ILE A 322 -1.55 -6.80 -16.82
N GLY A 323 -1.92 -8.04 -17.07
CA GLY A 323 -1.07 -9.21 -16.84
C GLY A 323 -1.26 -9.86 -15.46
N PRO A 324 -0.57 -10.99 -15.20
CA PRO A 324 -0.71 -11.73 -13.96
C PRO A 324 -0.13 -10.97 -12.76
N PHE A 325 -0.81 -11.07 -11.62
CA PHE A 325 -0.38 -10.58 -10.31
C PHE A 325 -0.84 -11.54 -9.21
N GLY A 326 -0.16 -11.53 -8.06
CA GLY A 326 -0.41 -12.53 -7.02
C GLY A 326 -1.36 -12.09 -5.92
N THR A 327 -1.57 -10.77 -5.74
CA THR A 327 -2.39 -10.27 -4.64
C THR A 327 -3.35 -9.19 -5.13
N MET A 328 -4.66 -9.43 -4.92
CA MET A 328 -5.68 -8.40 -5.03
C MET A 328 -5.77 -7.65 -3.71
N VAL A 329 -5.53 -6.35 -3.74
CA VAL A 329 -5.64 -5.49 -2.56
C VAL A 329 -6.99 -4.77 -2.62
N TYR A 330 -7.90 -5.21 -1.78
CA TYR A 330 -9.21 -4.59 -1.59
C TYR A 330 -9.02 -3.25 -0.89
N THR A 331 -9.40 -2.16 -1.52
CA THR A 331 -9.48 -0.84 -0.89
C THR A 331 -10.94 -0.47 -0.74
N GLY A 332 -11.38 -0.27 0.50
CA GLY A 332 -12.71 0.27 0.81
C GLY A 332 -12.73 1.81 0.73
N ALA A 333 -13.92 2.38 0.69
CA ALA A 333 -14.17 3.78 0.99
C ALA A 333 -14.72 3.92 2.42
N ASP A 334 -14.98 5.16 2.86
CA ASP A 334 -15.67 5.43 4.12
C ASP A 334 -16.94 4.57 4.26
N TRP A 335 -17.17 4.02 5.45
CA TRP A 335 -18.38 3.26 5.73
C TRP A 335 -19.56 4.20 5.99
N ALA A 336 -20.03 4.87 4.94
CA ALA A 336 -21.25 5.66 5.00
C ALA A 336 -22.46 4.81 5.45
N ASP A 337 -22.43 3.51 5.14
CA ASP A 337 -23.29 2.46 5.69
C ASP A 337 -22.38 1.30 6.14
N GLU A 338 -22.23 1.15 7.46
CA GLU A 338 -21.38 0.12 8.06
C GLU A 338 -21.80 -1.30 7.67
N ALA A 339 -23.09 -1.58 7.60
CA ALA A 339 -23.58 -2.92 7.26
C ALA A 339 -23.21 -3.29 5.83
N LEU A 340 -23.33 -2.35 4.90
CA LEU A 340 -22.94 -2.55 3.49
C LEU A 340 -21.42 -2.69 3.34
N GLY A 341 -20.63 -1.88 4.05
CA GLY A 341 -19.17 -1.98 4.05
C GLY A 341 -18.69 -3.35 4.54
N ARG A 342 -19.20 -3.81 5.67
CA ARG A 342 -18.91 -5.15 6.23
C ARG A 342 -19.34 -6.26 5.29
N ARG A 343 -20.58 -6.18 4.76
CA ARG A 343 -21.12 -7.18 3.85
C ARG A 343 -20.27 -7.31 2.57
N SER A 344 -19.79 -6.19 2.04
CA SER A 344 -18.92 -6.20 0.88
C SER A 344 -17.60 -6.94 1.12
N MET A 345 -16.98 -6.76 2.30
CA MET A 345 -15.75 -7.49 2.67
C MET A 345 -16.01 -9.00 2.84
N GLU A 346 -17.16 -9.39 3.43
CA GLU A 346 -17.60 -10.78 3.57
C GLU A 346 -17.78 -11.43 2.20
N LEU A 347 -18.56 -10.81 1.31
CA LEU A 347 -18.81 -11.32 -0.04
C LEU A 347 -17.50 -11.46 -0.84
N MET A 348 -16.58 -10.49 -0.71
CA MET A 348 -15.29 -10.56 -1.35
C MET A 348 -14.49 -11.79 -0.89
N ALA A 349 -14.39 -12.01 0.43
CA ALA A 349 -13.61 -13.11 0.98
C ALA A 349 -14.27 -14.48 0.75
N GLU A 350 -15.56 -14.58 1.00
CA GLU A 350 -16.28 -15.86 1.06
C GLU A 350 -16.79 -16.35 -0.30
N GLN A 351 -17.04 -15.43 -1.25
CA GLN A 351 -17.63 -15.80 -2.53
C GLN A 351 -16.81 -15.39 -3.74
N VAL A 352 -16.28 -14.17 -3.80
CA VAL A 352 -15.48 -13.71 -4.95
C VAL A 352 -14.13 -14.43 -5.02
N MET A 353 -13.37 -14.44 -3.92
CA MET A 353 -12.02 -15.02 -3.92
C MET A 353 -11.98 -16.52 -4.23
N PRO A 354 -12.87 -17.38 -3.71
CA PRO A 354 -12.89 -18.79 -4.11
C PRO A 354 -13.10 -18.99 -5.61
N ARG A 355 -14.02 -18.23 -6.23
CA ARG A 355 -14.29 -18.32 -7.68
C ARG A 355 -13.10 -17.83 -8.51
N LEU A 356 -12.45 -16.73 -8.10
CA LEU A 356 -11.23 -16.26 -8.75
C LEU A 356 -10.11 -17.30 -8.66
N ASN A 357 -9.93 -17.91 -7.50
CA ASN A 357 -8.89 -18.92 -7.31
C ASN A 357 -9.15 -20.17 -8.13
N ASP A 358 -10.39 -20.58 -8.28
CA ASP A 358 -10.75 -21.70 -9.17
C ASP A 358 -10.50 -21.35 -10.65
N ALA A 359 -10.89 -20.15 -11.10
CA ALA A 359 -10.67 -19.69 -12.46
C ALA A 359 -9.17 -19.54 -12.82
N LEU A 360 -8.36 -19.13 -11.87
CA LEU A 360 -6.93 -18.83 -12.06
C LEU A 360 -5.98 -20.00 -11.74
N LYS A 361 -6.50 -21.09 -11.23
CA LYS A 361 -5.71 -22.22 -10.72
C LYS A 361 -4.67 -22.77 -11.72
N ALA A 362 -5.08 -22.97 -12.96
CA ALA A 362 -4.20 -23.51 -14.00
C ALA A 362 -3.11 -22.48 -14.40
N ASP A 363 -3.48 -21.20 -14.55
CA ASP A 363 -2.56 -20.13 -14.89
C ASP A 363 -1.49 -19.94 -13.81
N GLU A 364 -1.90 -19.86 -12.56
CA GLU A 364 -0.96 -19.71 -11.42
C GLU A 364 -0.04 -20.91 -11.24
N ALA A 365 -0.55 -22.14 -11.48
CA ALA A 365 0.28 -23.34 -11.46
C ALA A 365 1.35 -23.30 -12.57
N ASN A 366 1.00 -22.87 -13.78
CA ASN A 366 1.94 -22.72 -14.89
C ASN A 366 3.00 -21.64 -14.61
N ILE A 367 2.61 -20.51 -14.02
CA ILE A 367 3.55 -19.45 -13.61
C ILE A 367 4.53 -20.01 -12.55
N THR A 368 4.01 -20.67 -11.53
CA THR A 368 4.81 -21.26 -10.45
C THR A 368 5.81 -22.29 -10.97
N ALA A 369 5.39 -23.18 -11.89
CA ALA A 369 6.27 -24.15 -12.51
C ALA A 369 7.39 -23.50 -13.34
N ARG A 370 7.07 -22.44 -14.11
CA ARG A 370 8.05 -21.68 -14.88
C ARG A 370 9.09 -21.00 -13.97
N VAL A 371 8.63 -20.36 -12.89
CA VAL A 371 9.51 -19.73 -11.90
C VAL A 371 10.43 -20.76 -11.23
N ALA A 372 9.89 -21.92 -10.85
CA ALA A 372 10.70 -23.00 -10.28
C ALA A 372 11.76 -23.53 -11.25
N ALA A 373 11.44 -23.62 -12.54
CA ALA A 373 12.40 -24.03 -13.58
C ALA A 373 13.54 -23.00 -13.77
N GLN A 374 13.26 -21.70 -13.63
CA GLN A 374 14.29 -20.64 -13.67
C GLN A 374 15.26 -20.80 -12.48
N VAL A 375 14.73 -20.99 -11.25
CA VAL A 375 15.56 -21.21 -10.04
C VAL A 375 16.45 -22.46 -10.17
N ALA A 376 15.96 -23.52 -10.82
CA ALA A 376 16.72 -24.76 -10.96
C ALA A 376 17.81 -24.68 -12.06
N ALA A 377 17.78 -23.67 -12.91
CA ALA A 377 18.72 -23.47 -14.02
C ALA A 377 19.92 -22.56 -13.65
N GLU A 378 19.84 -21.87 -12.53
CA GLU A 378 20.90 -21.04 -11.91
C GLU A 378 21.73 -21.88 -10.91
#